data_654115bfd677a7062aad0155e2ced4de
#
_entry.id   654115bfd677a7062aad0155e2ced4de
#
_cell.length_a   1.000
_cell.length_b   1.000
_cell.length_c   1.000
_cell.angle_alpha   90.00
_cell.angle_beta   90.00
_cell.angle_gamma   90.00
#
_symmetry.space_group_name_H-M   'P 1'
#
loop_
_entity.id
_entity.type
_entity.pdbx_description
1 polymer ?
#
loop_
_entity_poly.entity_id
_entity_poly.type
_entity_poly.pdbx_seq_one_letter_code
_entity_poly.pdbx_strand_id
1 'polypeptide(L)'
;MLNHMPFERRNKLAASMLTLLLAMWICVTAPPPVLAQTPKCALSSDERNPFEKVLRCGDQLTIRNARNTSYRLTDQKGDEMPKGAQLDSGALMIEFKPSAAQRSFQIRTPHALAAVRGTTWAVEVDADKTATLVISGVVEVRRPNAKKGVRLRAGQGSDVTSDTGPLTVKRWGKPRVDALLARFGN
;
A
#
# COMPACT_ATOMS: atom_id res chain seq x y z
N MET A 1 -87.74 35.85 -1.23
CA MET A 1 -86.65 36.24 -2.10
C MET A 1 -85.43 35.45 -1.68
N LEU A 2 -85.13 34.38 -2.40
CA LEU A 2 -83.99 33.53 -2.17
C LEU A 2 -82.77 34.11 -2.87
N ASN A 3 -81.67 34.24 -2.14
CA ASN A 3 -80.46 34.70 -2.71
C ASN A 3 -79.47 33.54 -2.88
N HIS A 4 -79.26 33.19 -4.11
CA HIS A 4 -78.28 32.18 -4.57
C HIS A 4 -76.86 32.62 -4.21
N MET A 5 -76.15 31.83 -3.40
CA MET A 5 -74.70 31.91 -3.30
C MET A 5 -74.06 30.82 -4.18
N PRO A 6 -73.10 31.14 -5.02
CA PRO A 6 -72.49 30.18 -5.92
C PRO A 6 -71.53 29.22 -5.19
N PHE A 7 -71.70 27.97 -5.52
CA PHE A 7 -71.00 26.78 -5.03
C PHE A 7 -69.48 26.72 -5.41
N GLU A 8 -68.98 27.71 -6.03
CA GLU A 8 -67.66 27.65 -6.71
C GLU A 8 -66.44 28.00 -5.83
N ARG A 9 -66.64 28.44 -4.58
CA ARG A 9 -65.49 28.84 -3.70
C ARG A 9 -64.93 27.74 -2.83
N ARG A 10 -65.60 26.58 -2.72
CA ARG A 10 -65.16 25.52 -1.82
C ARG A 10 -64.09 24.55 -2.42
N ASN A 11 -64.00 24.47 -3.75
CA ASN A 11 -63.08 23.53 -4.40
C ASN A 11 -61.69 24.09 -4.65
N LYS A 12 -61.48 25.40 -4.53
CA LYS A 12 -60.13 25.99 -4.76
C LYS A 12 -59.22 25.96 -3.53
N LEU A 13 -59.78 25.78 -2.34
CA LEU A 13 -58.98 25.67 -1.11
C LEU A 13 -58.52 24.24 -0.82
N ALA A 14 -59.25 23.20 -1.30
CA ALA A 14 -58.86 21.82 -1.13
C ALA A 14 -57.73 21.38 -2.07
N ALA A 15 -57.62 22.00 -3.28
CA ALA A 15 -56.57 21.67 -4.22
C ALA A 15 -55.22 22.27 -3.85
N SER A 16 -55.21 23.39 -3.09
CA SER A 16 -53.95 24.08 -2.72
C SER A 16 -53.26 23.45 -1.52
N MET A 17 -53.94 22.69 -0.66
CA MET A 17 -53.31 22.01 0.47
C MET A 17 -52.72 20.65 0.09
N LEU A 18 -53.22 20.01 -0.96
CA LEU A 18 -52.72 18.69 -1.40
C LEU A 18 -51.42 18.78 -2.17
N THR A 19 -51.16 19.92 -2.82
CA THR A 19 -49.91 20.18 -3.54
C THR A 19 -48.76 20.59 -2.63
N LEU A 20 -49.01 21.10 -1.43
CA LEU A 20 -47.98 21.47 -0.45
C LEU A 20 -47.46 20.26 0.37
N LEU A 21 -48.22 19.16 0.43
CA LEU A 21 -47.78 17.95 1.15
C LEU A 21 -46.96 16.97 0.30
N LEU A 22 -46.95 17.09 -1.03
CA LEU A 22 -46.11 16.26 -1.91
C LEU A 22 -44.69 16.84 -2.15
N ALA A 23 -44.44 18.07 -1.79
CA ALA A 23 -43.13 18.72 -2.01
C ALA A 23 -42.09 18.45 -0.88
N MET A 24 -42.47 17.77 0.20
CA MET A 24 -41.64 17.62 1.40
C MET A 24 -41.02 16.23 1.57
N TRP A 25 -41.06 15.37 0.54
CA TRP A 25 -40.55 13.98 0.65
C TRP A 25 -39.41 13.61 -0.31
N ILE A 26 -38.66 14.61 -0.81
CA ILE A 26 -37.38 14.34 -1.47
C ILE A 26 -36.27 14.76 -0.50
N CYS A 27 -36.22 14.13 0.67
CA CYS A 27 -35.00 14.12 1.47
C CYS A 27 -34.06 13.12 0.77
N VAL A 28 -33.26 13.63 -0.18
CA VAL A 28 -32.15 12.89 -0.78
C VAL A 28 -31.20 12.52 0.36
N THR A 29 -31.33 11.29 0.85
CA THR A 29 -30.36 10.69 1.76
C THR A 29 -29.08 10.45 0.95
N ALA A 30 -28.25 11.49 0.82
CA ALA A 30 -26.87 11.30 0.36
C ALA A 30 -26.20 10.29 1.33
N PRO A 31 -25.62 9.19 0.82
CA PRO A 31 -24.89 8.28 1.70
C PRO A 31 -23.80 9.08 2.42
N PRO A 32 -23.58 8.84 3.72
CA PRO A 32 -22.51 9.52 4.44
C PRO A 32 -21.19 9.27 3.71
N PRO A 33 -20.29 10.27 3.64
CA PRO A 33 -18.98 10.08 3.06
C PRO A 33 -18.28 8.95 3.84
N VAL A 34 -17.94 7.87 3.15
CA VAL A 34 -17.10 6.82 3.71
C VAL A 34 -15.73 7.46 3.91
N LEU A 35 -15.44 7.89 5.14
CA LEU A 35 -14.10 8.30 5.53
C LEU A 35 -13.21 7.09 5.36
N ALA A 36 -12.38 7.09 4.32
CA ALA A 36 -11.34 6.09 4.14
C ALA A 36 -10.42 6.15 5.36
N GLN A 37 -10.57 5.20 6.26
CA GLN A 37 -9.68 5.09 7.42
C GLN A 37 -8.29 4.75 6.90
N THR A 38 -7.31 5.58 7.24
CA THR A 38 -5.91 5.27 6.99
C THR A 38 -5.55 3.99 7.75
N PRO A 39 -4.94 3.00 7.10
CA PRO A 39 -4.60 1.75 7.77
C PRO A 39 -3.59 2.02 8.89
N LYS A 40 -3.96 1.67 10.10
CA LYS A 40 -3.07 1.69 11.27
C LYS A 40 -2.06 0.56 11.16
N CYS A 41 -0.82 0.85 11.53
CA CYS A 41 0.27 -0.12 11.54
C CYS A 41 0.41 -0.76 12.90
N ALA A 42 0.55 -2.08 12.95
CA ALA A 42 0.82 -2.86 14.13
C ALA A 42 2.08 -3.72 13.94
N LEU A 43 2.94 -3.72 14.94
CA LEU A 43 4.11 -4.59 14.99
C LEU A 43 3.77 -5.82 15.82
N SER A 44 3.97 -7.01 15.27
CA SER A 44 3.80 -8.29 15.96
C SER A 44 5.05 -9.15 15.79
N SER A 45 5.29 -10.06 16.72
CA SER A 45 6.26 -11.14 16.52
C SER A 45 5.60 -12.27 15.72
N ASP A 46 6.35 -12.96 14.87
CA ASP A 46 5.85 -14.17 14.23
C ASP A 46 5.70 -15.28 15.30
N GLU A 47 4.54 -15.93 15.35
CA GLU A 47 4.28 -16.99 16.34
C GLU A 47 5.25 -18.17 16.22
N ARG A 48 5.73 -18.46 15.01
CA ARG A 48 6.67 -19.54 14.71
C ARG A 48 8.13 -19.15 14.95
N ASN A 49 8.43 -17.85 14.92
CA ASN A 49 9.77 -17.34 15.13
C ASN A 49 9.74 -15.98 15.87
N PRO A 50 9.88 -15.97 17.21
CA PRO A 50 9.78 -14.74 18.00
C PRO A 50 10.88 -13.70 17.70
N PHE A 51 11.93 -14.09 16.97
CA PHE A 51 12.98 -13.16 16.51
C PHE A 51 12.61 -12.44 15.22
N GLU A 52 11.56 -12.86 14.53
CA GLU A 52 11.03 -12.21 13.34
C GLU A 52 9.89 -11.29 13.73
N LYS A 53 10.05 -10.01 13.40
CA LYS A 53 9.00 -9.02 13.59
C LYS A 53 8.25 -8.82 12.29
N VAL A 54 6.95 -8.70 12.39
CA VAL A 54 6.06 -8.46 11.25
C VAL A 54 5.34 -7.14 11.49
N LEU A 55 5.62 -6.15 10.67
CA LEU A 55 4.83 -4.92 10.60
C LEU A 55 3.68 -5.13 9.62
N ARG A 56 2.45 -4.89 10.07
CA ARG A 56 1.24 -4.92 9.23
C ARG A 56 0.53 -3.59 9.29
N CYS A 57 0.23 -3.00 8.12
CA CYS A 57 -0.56 -1.78 7.99
C CYS A 57 -1.82 -2.12 7.20
N GLY A 58 -2.87 -2.52 7.89
CA GLY A 58 -4.08 -3.07 7.27
C GLY A 58 -3.75 -4.25 6.35
N ASP A 59 -4.39 -4.31 5.19
CA ASP A 59 -4.15 -5.28 4.11
C ASP A 59 -3.17 -4.77 3.03
N GLN A 60 -2.65 -3.54 3.19
CA GLN A 60 -1.89 -2.85 2.15
C GLN A 60 -0.38 -3.05 2.27
N LEU A 61 0.16 -3.18 3.48
CA LEU A 61 1.59 -3.34 3.67
C LEU A 61 1.88 -4.40 4.73
N THR A 62 2.69 -5.37 4.36
CA THR A 62 3.33 -6.29 5.32
C THR A 62 4.84 -6.25 5.11
N ILE A 63 5.59 -6.02 6.19
CA ILE A 63 7.05 -6.08 6.20
C ILE A 63 7.46 -7.16 7.21
N ARG A 64 8.18 -8.17 6.77
CA ARG A 64 8.84 -9.17 7.61
C ARG A 64 10.33 -8.91 7.61
N ASN A 65 10.94 -8.82 8.77
CA ASN A 65 12.39 -8.72 8.85
C ASN A 65 13.00 -10.07 9.25
N ALA A 66 14.11 -10.42 8.62
CA ALA A 66 14.95 -11.54 9.04
C ALA A 66 15.71 -11.20 10.35
N ARG A 67 16.35 -12.20 10.93
CA ARG A 67 17.25 -11.99 12.09
C ARG A 67 18.38 -11.03 11.74
N ASN A 68 18.85 -10.27 12.72
CA ASN A 68 19.96 -9.32 12.57
C ASN A 68 19.73 -8.28 11.47
N THR A 69 18.49 -7.82 11.33
CA THR A 69 18.10 -6.81 10.35
C THR A 69 18.00 -5.44 11.02
N SER A 70 18.72 -4.48 10.48
CA SER A 70 18.65 -3.05 10.88
C SER A 70 17.92 -2.27 9.81
N TYR A 71 16.74 -1.74 10.15
CA TYR A 71 15.97 -0.88 9.24
C TYR A 71 15.18 0.16 10.01
N ARG A 72 14.79 1.22 9.33
CA ARG A 72 13.87 2.25 9.85
C ARG A 72 12.81 2.60 8.81
N LEU A 73 11.62 2.90 9.26
CA LEU A 73 10.53 3.36 8.39
C LEU A 73 10.76 4.82 8.01
N THR A 74 10.32 5.20 6.82
CA THR A 74 10.45 6.59 6.32
C THR A 74 9.07 7.17 6.03
N ASP A 75 8.94 8.49 6.31
CA ASP A 75 7.71 9.26 6.07
C ASP A 75 6.48 8.67 6.78
N GLN A 76 6.67 8.05 7.95
CA GLN A 76 5.61 7.59 8.81
C GLN A 76 5.25 8.67 9.85
N LYS A 77 3.96 8.91 10.03
CA LYS A 77 3.42 9.78 11.08
C LYS A 77 2.61 8.93 12.05
N GLY A 78 3.13 8.77 13.27
CA GLY A 78 2.47 7.93 14.28
C GLY A 78 2.33 6.48 13.81
N ASP A 79 1.10 5.97 13.83
CA ASP A 79 0.73 4.62 13.40
C ASP A 79 0.23 4.54 11.94
N GLU A 80 0.41 5.62 11.15
CA GLU A 80 0.07 5.64 9.72
C GLU A 80 1.00 4.75 8.91
N MET A 81 0.55 4.38 7.71
CA MET A 81 1.33 3.57 6.78
C MET A 81 2.56 4.35 6.28
N PRO A 82 3.79 3.82 6.44
CA PRO A 82 5.01 4.47 5.97
C PRO A 82 5.06 4.49 4.44
N LYS A 83 5.69 5.51 3.86
CA LYS A 83 5.89 5.60 2.41
C LYS A 83 7.08 4.77 1.93
N GLY A 84 7.92 4.35 2.85
CA GLY A 84 9.09 3.53 2.54
C GLY A 84 9.82 3.07 3.79
N ALA A 85 10.98 2.46 3.58
CA ALA A 85 11.93 2.14 4.64
C ALA A 85 13.37 2.31 4.14
N GLN A 86 14.27 2.51 5.06
CA GLN A 86 15.69 2.41 4.85
C GLN A 86 16.19 1.12 5.51
N LEU A 87 16.81 0.26 4.74
CA LEU A 87 17.43 -0.98 5.19
C LEU A 87 18.94 -0.79 5.18
N ASP A 88 19.56 -0.84 6.35
CA ASP A 88 21.00 -0.62 6.52
C ASP A 88 21.77 -1.95 6.48
N SER A 89 21.20 -3.04 7.01
CA SER A 89 21.77 -4.40 6.97
C SER A 89 20.71 -5.46 7.18
N GLY A 90 20.99 -6.70 6.77
CA GLY A 90 20.07 -7.83 6.93
C GLY A 90 19.09 -7.98 5.77
N ALA A 91 17.87 -8.44 6.00
CA ALA A 91 16.90 -8.68 4.93
C ALA A 91 15.47 -8.36 5.33
N LEU A 92 14.71 -7.84 4.37
CA LEU A 92 13.27 -7.59 4.46
C LEU A 92 12.53 -8.33 3.36
N MET A 93 11.39 -8.92 3.71
CA MET A 93 10.38 -9.37 2.75
C MET A 93 9.18 -8.45 2.87
N ILE A 94 8.77 -7.88 1.75
CA ILE A 94 7.74 -6.85 1.69
C ILE A 94 6.61 -7.31 0.76
N GLU A 95 5.38 -7.22 1.24
CA GLU A 95 4.17 -7.29 0.43
C GLU A 95 3.49 -5.93 0.46
N PHE A 96 3.33 -5.31 -0.70
CA PHE A 96 2.70 -4.01 -0.85
C PHE A 96 1.56 -4.08 -1.87
N LYS A 97 0.37 -3.66 -1.45
CA LYS A 97 -0.82 -3.48 -2.29
C LYS A 97 -1.12 -1.99 -2.41
N PRO A 98 -1.12 -1.42 -3.62
CA PRO A 98 -1.39 0.00 -3.81
C PRO A 98 -2.84 0.34 -3.47
N SER A 99 -3.04 1.57 -2.98
CA SER A 99 -4.35 2.16 -2.75
C SER A 99 -4.47 3.53 -3.42
N ALA A 100 -5.63 4.15 -3.32
CA ALA A 100 -5.82 5.52 -3.80
C ALA A 100 -4.93 6.51 -3.03
N ALA A 101 -4.71 6.28 -1.73
CA ALA A 101 -3.89 7.13 -0.86
C ALA A 101 -2.39 6.91 -1.06
N GLN A 102 -1.97 5.68 -1.36
CA GLN A 102 -0.55 5.36 -1.55
C GLN A 102 -0.37 4.39 -2.70
N ARG A 103 0.28 4.85 -3.77
CA ARG A 103 0.47 4.10 -5.02
C ARG A 103 1.78 3.36 -5.12
N SER A 104 2.77 3.70 -4.27
CA SER A 104 4.11 3.12 -4.31
C SER A 104 4.71 3.00 -2.92
N PHE A 105 5.64 2.07 -2.77
CA PHE A 105 6.47 1.91 -1.60
C PHE A 105 7.92 1.83 -2.01
N GLN A 106 8.84 2.39 -1.21
CA GLN A 106 10.26 2.46 -1.55
C GLN A 106 11.12 1.84 -0.44
N ILE A 107 12.13 1.10 -0.84
CA ILE A 107 13.24 0.71 0.04
C ILE A 107 14.51 1.39 -0.42
N ARG A 108 15.17 2.08 0.51
CA ARG A 108 16.50 2.64 0.32
C ARG A 108 17.50 1.77 1.05
N THR A 109 18.63 1.49 0.40
CA THR A 109 19.76 0.76 0.97
C THR A 109 21.05 1.53 0.70
N PRO A 110 22.19 1.13 1.25
CA PRO A 110 23.48 1.74 0.90
C PRO A 110 23.79 1.68 -0.60
N HIS A 111 23.40 0.61 -1.31
CA HIS A 111 23.78 0.38 -2.70
C HIS A 111 22.65 0.61 -3.70
N ALA A 112 21.37 0.61 -3.25
CA ALA A 112 20.23 0.65 -4.15
C ALA A 112 19.07 1.50 -3.61
N LEU A 113 18.25 1.97 -4.55
CA LEU A 113 16.89 2.40 -4.33
C LEU A 113 15.97 1.46 -5.10
N ALA A 114 15.05 0.82 -4.42
CA ALA A 114 14.05 -0.05 -5.02
C ALA A 114 12.65 0.52 -4.79
N ALA A 115 11.87 0.67 -5.87
CA ALA A 115 10.52 1.20 -5.84
C ALA A 115 9.53 0.21 -6.44
N VAL A 116 8.37 0.07 -5.81
CA VAL A 116 7.34 -0.91 -6.19
C VAL A 116 5.96 -0.30 -6.31
N ARG A 117 5.14 -0.98 -7.11
CA ARG A 117 3.72 -0.70 -7.24
C ARG A 117 2.96 -2.03 -7.33
N GLY A 118 2.48 -2.54 -6.18
CA GLY A 118 1.76 -3.82 -6.11
C GLY A 118 2.68 -5.02 -6.32
N THR A 119 3.43 -5.42 -5.28
CA THR A 119 4.54 -6.36 -5.44
C THR A 119 4.81 -7.08 -4.13
N THR A 120 5.15 -8.37 -4.24
CA THR A 120 5.81 -9.15 -3.18
C THR A 120 7.27 -9.38 -3.58
N TRP A 121 8.20 -9.01 -2.73
CA TRP A 121 9.62 -8.99 -3.04
C TRP A 121 10.48 -9.06 -1.78
N ALA A 122 11.73 -9.47 -1.94
CA ALA A 122 12.71 -9.52 -0.86
C ALA A 122 13.94 -8.68 -1.21
N VAL A 123 14.51 -8.02 -0.20
CA VAL A 123 15.74 -7.25 -0.28
C VAL A 123 16.67 -7.70 0.82
N GLU A 124 17.92 -7.94 0.46
CA GLU A 124 18.99 -8.30 1.37
C GLU A 124 20.16 -7.34 1.20
N VAL A 125 20.71 -6.87 2.32
CA VAL A 125 21.88 -5.99 2.36
C VAL A 125 23.00 -6.68 3.08
N ASP A 126 24.08 -6.92 2.36
CA ASP A 126 25.38 -7.33 2.85
C ASP A 126 26.34 -6.12 2.84
N ALA A 127 27.58 -6.32 3.31
CA ALA A 127 28.57 -5.27 3.42
C ALA A 127 28.87 -4.57 2.07
N ASP A 128 28.89 -5.32 0.97
CA ASP A 128 29.35 -4.89 -0.36
C ASP A 128 28.24 -4.80 -1.40
N LYS A 129 27.03 -5.28 -1.09
CA LYS A 129 25.93 -5.34 -2.08
C LYS A 129 24.54 -5.28 -1.47
N THR A 130 23.61 -4.90 -2.32
CA THR A 130 22.17 -5.10 -2.11
C THR A 130 21.64 -6.08 -3.14
N ALA A 131 21.07 -7.17 -2.67
CA ALA A 131 20.39 -8.16 -3.50
C ALA A 131 18.87 -7.92 -3.45
N THR A 132 18.21 -7.93 -4.61
CA THR A 132 16.76 -7.76 -4.72
C THR A 132 16.18 -8.92 -5.51
N LEU A 133 15.15 -9.59 -4.96
CA LEU A 133 14.39 -10.67 -5.61
C LEU A 133 12.92 -10.29 -5.70
N VAL A 134 12.30 -10.46 -6.87
CA VAL A 134 10.85 -10.29 -7.05
C VAL A 134 10.16 -11.65 -7.00
N ILE A 135 9.20 -11.78 -6.09
CA ILE A 135 8.35 -12.97 -5.95
C ILE A 135 7.11 -12.81 -6.84
N SER A 136 6.45 -11.65 -6.78
CA SER A 136 5.32 -11.30 -7.67
C SER A 136 5.30 -9.80 -7.98
N GLY A 137 4.80 -9.42 -9.14
CA GLY A 137 4.72 -8.02 -9.58
C GLY A 137 5.99 -7.51 -10.27
N VAL A 138 6.28 -6.22 -10.09
CA VAL A 138 7.41 -5.54 -10.75
C VAL A 138 8.10 -4.59 -9.77
N VAL A 139 9.42 -4.66 -9.68
CA VAL A 139 10.28 -3.77 -8.91
C VAL A 139 11.18 -2.97 -9.85
N GLU A 140 11.27 -1.67 -9.66
CA GLU A 140 12.29 -0.85 -10.29
C GLU A 140 13.45 -0.66 -9.32
N VAL A 141 14.66 -1.08 -9.74
CA VAL A 141 15.88 -0.99 -8.94
C VAL A 141 16.86 -0.07 -9.64
N ARG A 142 17.42 0.88 -8.90
CA ARG A 142 18.46 1.78 -9.40
C ARG A 142 19.50 2.06 -8.33
N ARG A 143 20.67 2.52 -8.72
CA ARG A 143 21.68 3.05 -7.78
C ARG A 143 21.16 4.34 -7.13
N PRO A 144 21.58 4.70 -5.92
CA PRO A 144 21.06 5.88 -5.21
C PRO A 144 21.08 7.16 -6.04
N ASN A 145 22.14 7.42 -6.77
CA ASN A 145 22.34 8.65 -7.54
C ASN A 145 22.05 8.49 -9.05
N ALA A 146 21.58 7.32 -9.48
CA ALA A 146 21.29 7.09 -10.89
C ALA A 146 19.89 7.58 -11.26
N LYS A 147 19.77 8.20 -12.45
CA LYS A 147 18.48 8.59 -13.03
C LYS A 147 17.72 7.40 -13.63
N LYS A 148 18.44 6.39 -14.10
CA LYS A 148 17.88 5.19 -14.74
C LYS A 148 18.16 3.95 -13.89
N GLY A 149 17.26 3.00 -13.91
CA GLY A 149 17.36 1.71 -13.24
C GLY A 149 16.96 0.57 -14.16
N VAL A 150 16.82 -0.61 -13.58
CA VAL A 150 16.33 -1.81 -14.24
C VAL A 150 14.99 -2.23 -13.63
N ARG A 151 14.16 -2.88 -14.43
CA ARG A 151 12.88 -3.45 -13.97
C ARG A 151 13.03 -4.94 -13.81
N LEU A 152 12.74 -5.42 -12.61
CA LEU A 152 12.72 -6.83 -12.25
C LEU A 152 11.28 -7.32 -12.27
N ARG A 153 11.05 -8.51 -12.79
CA ARG A 153 9.78 -9.23 -12.82
C ARG A 153 9.85 -10.47 -11.91
N ALA A 154 8.74 -11.13 -11.69
CA ALA A 154 8.65 -12.35 -10.88
C ALA A 154 9.74 -13.39 -11.29
N GLY A 155 10.47 -13.91 -10.29
CA GLY A 155 11.61 -14.81 -10.43
C GLY A 155 12.91 -14.15 -10.87
N GLN A 156 12.92 -12.83 -11.09
CA GLN A 156 14.13 -12.07 -11.42
C GLN A 156 14.70 -11.38 -10.18
N GLY A 157 16.00 -11.19 -10.19
CA GLY A 157 16.70 -10.42 -9.20
C GLY A 157 17.88 -9.65 -9.80
N SER A 158 18.44 -8.77 -8.99
CA SER A 158 19.64 -7.97 -9.30
C SER A 158 20.48 -7.81 -8.06
N ASP A 159 21.78 -7.90 -8.22
CA ASP A 159 22.77 -7.54 -7.22
C ASP A 159 23.32 -6.16 -7.56
N VAL A 160 23.20 -5.22 -6.64
CA VAL A 160 23.73 -3.86 -6.77
C VAL A 160 24.88 -3.70 -5.83
N THR A 161 26.06 -3.55 -6.38
CA THR A 161 27.32 -3.31 -5.67
C THR A 161 27.71 -1.84 -5.73
N SER A 162 28.76 -1.44 -5.04
CA SER A 162 29.32 -0.08 -5.08
C SER A 162 29.95 0.31 -6.42
N ASP A 163 30.18 -0.66 -7.32
CA ASP A 163 30.70 -0.38 -8.65
C ASP A 163 29.76 0.48 -9.51
N THR A 164 30.24 1.05 -10.60
CA THR A 164 29.51 1.95 -11.50
C THR A 164 28.99 1.27 -12.77
N GLY A 165 29.23 -0.04 -12.93
CA GLY A 165 28.80 -0.81 -14.09
C GLY A 165 27.26 -0.88 -14.24
N PRO A 166 26.74 -1.32 -15.39
CA PRO A 166 25.32 -1.47 -15.61
C PRO A 166 24.74 -2.52 -14.67
N LEU A 167 23.52 -2.28 -14.20
CA LEU A 167 22.79 -3.25 -13.36
C LEU A 167 22.38 -4.45 -14.21
N THR A 168 22.62 -5.65 -13.69
CA THR A 168 22.29 -6.91 -14.37
C THR A 168 21.01 -7.50 -13.81
N VAL A 169 20.07 -7.81 -14.70
CA VAL A 169 18.84 -8.54 -14.37
C VAL A 169 19.07 -10.03 -14.65
N LYS A 170 18.89 -10.87 -13.65
CA LYS A 170 19.03 -12.33 -13.77
C LYS A 170 17.80 -13.05 -13.22
N ARG A 171 17.41 -14.17 -13.82
CA ARG A 171 16.51 -15.12 -13.16
C ARG A 171 17.33 -15.88 -12.11
N TRP A 172 16.86 -15.87 -10.88
CA TRP A 172 17.55 -16.60 -9.82
C TRP A 172 17.20 -18.07 -9.84
N GLY A 173 18.21 -18.91 -9.66
CA GLY A 173 18.00 -20.34 -9.48
C GLY A 173 17.33 -20.66 -8.15
N LYS A 174 16.59 -21.77 -8.13
CA LYS A 174 15.84 -22.21 -6.95
C LYS A 174 16.67 -22.25 -5.65
N PRO A 175 17.92 -22.76 -5.60
CA PRO A 175 18.69 -22.79 -4.37
C PRO A 175 18.91 -21.41 -3.75
N ARG A 176 19.18 -20.40 -4.57
CA ARG A 176 19.39 -19.02 -4.11
C ARG A 176 18.08 -18.39 -3.60
N VAL A 177 16.98 -18.66 -4.30
CA VAL A 177 15.64 -18.20 -3.89
C VAL A 177 15.28 -18.82 -2.54
N ASP A 178 15.40 -20.14 -2.41
CA ASP A 178 15.10 -20.87 -1.18
C ASP A 178 15.96 -20.39 0.00
N ALA A 179 17.27 -20.18 -0.22
CA ALA A 179 18.17 -19.67 0.81
C ALA A 179 17.76 -18.28 1.33
N LEU A 180 17.33 -17.37 0.42
CA LEU A 180 16.84 -16.05 0.84
C LEU A 180 15.51 -16.15 1.57
N LEU A 181 14.55 -16.93 1.05
CA LEU A 181 13.21 -17.05 1.64
C LEU A 181 13.23 -17.77 3.00
N ALA A 182 14.13 -18.75 3.20
CA ALA A 182 14.33 -19.43 4.48
C ALA A 182 14.69 -18.47 5.63
N ARG A 183 15.25 -17.28 5.33
CA ARG A 183 15.52 -16.25 6.35
C ARG A 183 14.27 -15.66 6.97
N PHE A 184 13.10 -15.88 6.36
CA PHE A 184 11.80 -15.35 6.80
C PHE A 184 10.85 -16.46 7.30
N GLY A 185 11.41 -17.63 7.68
CA GLY A 185 10.62 -18.73 8.25
C GLY A 185 9.76 -19.50 7.22
N ASN A 186 10.10 -19.41 5.94
CA ASN A 186 9.43 -20.14 4.84
C ASN A 186 10.23 -21.38 4.43
#